data_2fb809c75d99480dcefe2093439c3d75
#
_entry.id   2fb809c75d99480dcefe2093439c3d75
#
_cell.length_a   1.000
_cell.length_b   1.000
_cell.length_c   1.000
_cell.angle_alpha   90.00
_cell.angle_beta   90.00
_cell.angle_gamma   90.00
#
_symmetry.space_group_name_H-M   'P 1'
#
loop_
_entity.id
_entity.type
_entity.pdbx_description
1 polymer ?
#
loop_
_entity_poly.entity_id
_entity_poly.type
_entity_poly.pdbx_seq_one_letter_code
_entity_poly.pdbx_strand_id
1 'polypeptide(L)'
;MTCCGSLKLMTAATCVAAVSLMSPEAARRVQGPDTPEAHHRLGVEHHLQRSLDAASREYARTLDLDPPRMPTSGQLEIVRRFAPRIQAQRDEFFPLKDFAAILHPEQRLIAFHLFWEDDIDFPEDNDPCDHEVMWVQYSADTERLERLWTYFHGRILEGGEKALLDARQHAMRASVHVQWGKHGSMPAGWESLPILASIGDIERQYLTLDKPITLKQYNEATHRKLSTEGRRLLDHPMARRLGWPQRFNGTWEDFVDFSRVVETREFLDRAKMVQVSRWNSATIDQHFLPYNFRPKTEWPE
;
A
#
# COMPACT_ATOMS: atom_id res chain seq x y z
N MET A 1 65.77 -41.33 16.05
CA MET A 1 64.86 -42.20 16.78
C MET A 1 63.54 -42.25 16.04
N THR A 2 63.32 -43.37 15.50
CA THR A 2 62.14 -43.93 14.86
C THR A 2 60.85 -43.78 15.66
N CYS A 3 59.78 -43.48 15.00
CA CYS A 3 58.53 -44.26 15.18
C CYS A 3 57.52 -43.99 14.03
N CYS A 4 57.21 -45.04 13.41
CA CYS A 4 56.25 -45.39 12.40
C CYS A 4 54.81 -45.21 12.93
N GLY A 5 53.89 -44.78 12.14
CA GLY A 5 52.47 -44.70 12.50
C GLY A 5 51.51 -44.73 11.28
N SER A 6 51.03 -45.86 11.01
CA SER A 6 50.04 -46.38 10.09
C SER A 6 49.04 -45.45 9.39
N LEU A 7 49.01 -45.58 8.10
CA LEU A 7 47.99 -45.11 7.18
C LEU A 7 46.74 -45.99 7.34
N LYS A 8 45.59 -45.40 7.76
CA LYS A 8 44.26 -46.04 7.70
C LYS A 8 43.55 -45.55 6.44
N LEU A 9 43.31 -46.49 5.56
CA LEU A 9 42.44 -46.35 4.40
C LEU A 9 40.97 -46.15 4.90
N MET A 10 40.38 -45.04 4.63
CA MET A 10 38.93 -44.85 4.75
C MET A 10 38.27 -45.02 3.40
N THR A 11 37.50 -46.06 3.30
CA THR A 11 36.60 -46.38 2.18
C THR A 11 35.52 -45.31 2.07
N ALA A 12 35.45 -44.68 0.89
CA ALA A 12 34.37 -43.77 0.53
C ALA A 12 33.07 -44.57 0.27
N ALA A 13 32.08 -44.35 1.11
CA ALA A 13 30.73 -44.81 0.88
C ALA A 13 30.03 -43.85 -0.08
N THR A 14 29.73 -44.32 -1.29
CA THR A 14 28.97 -43.60 -2.30
C THR A 14 27.50 -43.58 -1.89
N CYS A 15 27.02 -42.46 -1.34
CA CYS A 15 25.59 -42.23 -1.20
C CYS A 15 24.97 -41.91 -2.57
N VAL A 16 24.30 -42.91 -3.14
CA VAL A 16 23.41 -42.70 -4.28
C VAL A 16 22.14 -42.01 -3.76
N ALA A 17 22.01 -40.71 -4.01
CA ALA A 17 20.77 -39.99 -3.75
C ALA A 17 19.71 -40.47 -4.76
N ALA A 18 18.72 -41.22 -4.28
CA ALA A 18 17.54 -41.59 -5.04
C ALA A 18 16.72 -40.30 -5.32
N VAL A 19 16.87 -39.72 -6.52
CA VAL A 19 15.95 -38.71 -7.02
C VAL A 19 14.62 -39.38 -7.28
N SER A 20 13.69 -39.26 -6.35
CA SER A 20 12.30 -39.71 -6.51
C SER A 20 11.67 -38.83 -7.62
N LEU A 21 11.62 -39.34 -8.85
CA LEU A 21 10.84 -38.76 -9.92
C LEU A 21 9.37 -38.88 -9.54
N MET A 22 8.78 -37.78 -9.04
CA MET A 22 7.34 -37.70 -8.84
C MET A 22 6.66 -37.88 -10.21
N SER A 23 5.68 -38.79 -10.27
CA SER A 23 4.91 -39.03 -11.48
C SER A 23 4.15 -37.74 -11.91
N PRO A 24 3.92 -37.54 -13.21
CA PRO A 24 3.13 -36.39 -13.70
C PRO A 24 1.72 -36.32 -13.10
N GLU A 25 1.17 -37.42 -12.62
CA GLU A 25 -0.11 -37.50 -11.93
C GLU A 25 -0.05 -36.97 -10.49
N ALA A 26 1.08 -37.08 -9.80
CA ALA A 26 1.28 -36.51 -8.48
C ALA A 26 1.40 -34.96 -8.53
N ALA A 27 1.97 -34.42 -9.61
CA ALA A 27 2.03 -32.98 -9.85
C ALA A 27 0.65 -32.37 -10.16
N ARG A 28 -0.28 -33.12 -10.74
CA ARG A 28 -1.66 -32.68 -11.01
C ARG A 28 -2.55 -32.62 -9.74
N ARG A 29 -2.18 -33.28 -8.65
CA ARG A 29 -3.01 -33.30 -7.44
C ARG A 29 -2.85 -32.10 -6.51
N VAL A 30 -1.97 -31.14 -6.86
CA VAL A 30 -1.72 -29.93 -6.05
C VAL A 30 -2.31 -28.67 -6.71
N GLN A 31 -2.85 -28.77 -7.91
CA GLN A 31 -3.55 -27.63 -8.49
C GLN A 31 -4.95 -27.51 -7.88
N GLY A 32 -5.15 -26.48 -7.09
CA GLY A 32 -6.49 -26.04 -6.65
C GLY A 32 -7.41 -25.78 -7.83
N PRO A 33 -8.70 -25.49 -7.60
CA PRO A 33 -9.64 -25.20 -8.66
C PRO A 33 -9.11 -24.02 -9.51
N ASP A 34 -9.24 -24.13 -10.85
CA ASP A 34 -8.88 -23.08 -11.81
C ASP A 34 -9.96 -21.99 -11.81
N THR A 35 -10.03 -21.22 -10.72
CA THR A 35 -10.98 -20.12 -10.53
C THR A 35 -10.23 -18.83 -10.21
N PRO A 36 -10.79 -17.66 -10.53
CA PRO A 36 -10.14 -16.39 -10.24
C PRO A 36 -9.85 -16.20 -8.74
N GLU A 37 -10.73 -16.68 -7.85
CA GLU A 37 -10.53 -16.60 -6.39
C GLU A 37 -9.33 -17.44 -5.93
N ALA A 38 -9.14 -18.64 -6.51
CA ALA A 38 -8.03 -19.53 -6.15
C ALA A 38 -6.69 -18.90 -6.60
N HIS A 39 -6.64 -18.39 -7.81
CA HIS A 39 -5.45 -17.73 -8.34
C HIS A 39 -5.15 -16.42 -7.61
N HIS A 40 -6.17 -15.61 -7.32
CA HIS A 40 -5.99 -14.40 -6.51
C HIS A 40 -5.35 -14.71 -5.15
N ARG A 41 -5.88 -15.70 -4.42
CA ARG A 41 -5.33 -16.10 -3.13
C ARG A 41 -3.87 -16.52 -3.24
N LEU A 42 -3.52 -17.36 -4.24
CA LEU A 42 -2.13 -17.75 -4.49
C LEU A 42 -1.25 -16.54 -4.85
N GLY A 43 -1.77 -15.62 -5.64
CA GLY A 43 -1.10 -14.36 -5.97
C GLY A 43 -0.73 -13.57 -4.71
N VAL A 44 -1.69 -13.38 -3.80
CA VAL A 44 -1.47 -12.71 -2.51
C VAL A 44 -0.45 -13.45 -1.65
N GLU A 45 -0.53 -14.78 -1.57
CA GLU A 45 0.44 -15.59 -0.81
C GLU A 45 1.87 -15.39 -1.34
N HIS A 46 2.07 -15.48 -2.66
CA HIS A 46 3.36 -15.25 -3.28
C HIS A 46 3.85 -13.81 -3.11
N HIS A 47 2.96 -12.84 -3.18
CA HIS A 47 3.27 -11.44 -3.01
C HIS A 47 3.76 -11.15 -1.58
N LEU A 48 3.07 -11.66 -0.56
CA LEU A 48 3.50 -11.58 0.83
C LEU A 48 4.87 -12.22 1.08
N GLN A 49 5.20 -13.27 0.31
CA GLN A 49 6.51 -13.92 0.34
C GLN A 49 7.56 -13.21 -0.53
N ARG A 50 7.23 -12.09 -1.16
CA ARG A 50 8.05 -11.35 -2.13
C ARG A 50 8.50 -12.20 -3.34
N SER A 51 7.76 -13.24 -3.66
CA SER A 51 7.93 -14.06 -4.87
C SER A 51 7.20 -13.41 -6.05
N LEU A 52 7.67 -12.22 -6.48
CA LEU A 52 6.93 -11.31 -7.35
C LEU A 52 6.59 -11.92 -8.72
N ASP A 53 7.50 -12.71 -9.31
CA ASP A 53 7.23 -13.40 -10.57
C ASP A 53 6.10 -14.46 -10.45
N ALA A 54 6.02 -15.14 -9.31
CA ALA A 54 4.95 -16.08 -9.06
C ALA A 54 3.63 -15.32 -8.80
N ALA A 55 3.65 -14.28 -8.00
CA ALA A 55 2.50 -13.41 -7.76
C ALA A 55 1.94 -12.84 -9.06
N SER A 56 2.81 -12.32 -9.93
CA SER A 56 2.41 -11.77 -11.24
C SER A 56 1.70 -12.79 -12.12
N ARG A 57 2.19 -14.04 -12.16
CA ARG A 57 1.51 -15.11 -12.94
C ARG A 57 0.13 -15.44 -12.41
N GLU A 58 -0.02 -15.49 -11.10
CA GLU A 58 -1.29 -15.81 -10.46
C GLU A 58 -2.30 -14.65 -10.62
N TYR A 59 -1.87 -13.41 -10.46
CA TYR A 59 -2.71 -12.25 -10.76
C TYR A 59 -3.10 -12.18 -12.24
N ALA A 60 -2.17 -12.45 -13.16
CA ALA A 60 -2.50 -12.53 -14.58
C ALA A 60 -3.57 -13.59 -14.84
N ARG A 61 -3.47 -14.78 -14.21
CA ARG A 61 -4.46 -15.83 -14.37
C ARG A 61 -5.83 -15.43 -13.78
N THR A 62 -5.83 -14.73 -12.64
CA THR A 62 -7.05 -14.14 -12.06
C THR A 62 -7.77 -13.23 -13.07
N LEU A 63 -7.00 -12.32 -13.68
CA LEU A 63 -7.53 -11.35 -14.64
C LEU A 63 -7.87 -11.95 -16.01
N ASP A 64 -7.24 -13.06 -16.41
CA ASP A 64 -7.63 -13.84 -17.59
C ASP A 64 -9.01 -14.51 -17.41
N LEU A 65 -9.28 -14.99 -16.21
CA LEU A 65 -10.54 -15.67 -15.88
C LEU A 65 -11.68 -14.68 -15.62
N ASP A 66 -11.39 -13.51 -15.08
CA ASP A 66 -12.37 -12.43 -14.83
C ASP A 66 -11.76 -11.07 -15.26
N PRO A 67 -11.78 -10.76 -16.56
CA PRO A 67 -11.02 -9.64 -17.10
C PRO A 67 -11.61 -8.27 -16.75
N PRO A 68 -10.73 -7.31 -16.45
CA PRO A 68 -11.13 -5.92 -16.26
C PRO A 68 -11.66 -5.33 -17.56
N ARG A 69 -12.49 -4.30 -17.43
CA ARG A 69 -13.12 -3.61 -18.57
C ARG A 69 -12.76 -2.12 -18.57
N MET A 70 -12.77 -1.54 -19.75
CA MET A 70 -12.72 -0.09 -19.88
C MET A 70 -14.01 0.55 -19.32
N PRO A 71 -13.91 1.65 -18.58
CA PRO A 71 -15.09 2.35 -18.10
C PRO A 71 -15.82 3.05 -19.25
N THR A 72 -17.13 3.11 -19.14
CA THR A 72 -17.97 3.99 -20.00
C THR A 72 -17.72 5.47 -19.65
N SER A 73 -18.16 6.37 -20.53
CA SER A 73 -18.08 7.82 -20.26
C SER A 73 -18.80 8.22 -18.96
N GLY A 74 -19.97 7.63 -18.68
CA GLY A 74 -20.68 7.89 -17.42
C GLY A 74 -19.92 7.39 -16.19
N GLN A 75 -19.25 6.25 -16.29
CA GLN A 75 -18.40 5.73 -15.21
C GLN A 75 -17.17 6.61 -14.98
N LEU A 76 -16.56 7.16 -16.04
CA LEU A 76 -15.47 8.14 -15.91
C LEU A 76 -15.94 9.41 -15.20
N GLU A 77 -17.15 9.90 -15.51
CA GLU A 77 -17.70 11.07 -14.80
C GLU A 77 -17.94 10.77 -13.31
N ILE A 78 -18.37 9.56 -12.96
CA ILE A 78 -18.50 9.12 -11.57
C ILE A 78 -17.11 9.11 -10.88
N VAL A 79 -16.10 8.54 -11.51
CA VAL A 79 -14.72 8.56 -10.98
C VAL A 79 -14.25 9.98 -10.75
N ARG A 80 -14.43 10.88 -11.72
CA ARG A 80 -14.06 12.30 -11.60
C ARG A 80 -14.81 13.01 -10.48
N ARG A 81 -16.09 12.70 -10.30
CA ARG A 81 -16.92 13.28 -9.25
C ARG A 81 -16.38 12.98 -7.87
N PHE A 82 -16.02 11.72 -7.61
CA PHE A 82 -15.58 11.26 -6.29
C PHE A 82 -14.06 11.23 -6.11
N ALA A 83 -13.30 11.65 -7.12
CA ALA A 83 -11.85 11.73 -7.01
C ALA A 83 -11.43 12.59 -5.81
N PRO A 84 -10.63 12.07 -4.87
CA PRO A 84 -10.32 12.74 -3.62
C PRO A 84 -9.51 14.01 -3.84
N ARG A 85 -9.50 14.87 -2.84
CA ARG A 85 -8.57 15.97 -2.71
C ARG A 85 -7.48 15.54 -1.74
N ILE A 86 -6.27 15.35 -2.21
CA ILE A 86 -5.16 14.95 -1.36
C ILE A 86 -4.58 16.20 -0.72
N GLN A 87 -4.52 16.23 0.60
CA GLN A 87 -3.94 17.31 1.38
C GLN A 87 -2.62 16.84 1.96
N ALA A 88 -1.53 17.38 1.43
CA ALA A 88 -0.17 17.11 1.84
C ALA A 88 0.43 18.34 2.51
N GLN A 89 1.55 18.15 3.19
CA GLN A 89 2.34 19.24 3.73
C GLN A 89 3.01 20.02 2.60
N ARG A 90 3.20 21.31 2.85
CA ARG A 90 3.83 22.21 1.86
C ARG A 90 5.20 21.71 1.43
N ASP A 91 5.98 21.20 2.36
CA ASP A 91 7.37 20.78 2.16
C ASP A 91 7.51 19.27 2.04
N GLU A 92 6.44 18.57 1.57
CA GLU A 92 6.52 17.13 1.29
C GLU A 92 7.65 16.82 0.29
N PHE A 93 8.45 15.80 0.61
CA PHE A 93 9.63 15.45 -0.18
C PHE A 93 9.28 14.69 -1.45
N PHE A 94 8.35 13.77 -1.34
CA PHE A 94 8.04 12.83 -2.41
C PHE A 94 6.73 13.22 -3.08
N PRO A 95 6.76 13.69 -4.32
CA PRO A 95 5.55 14.03 -5.03
C PRO A 95 4.74 12.79 -5.39
N LEU A 96 3.42 12.94 -5.48
CA LEU A 96 2.57 11.95 -6.13
C LEU A 96 2.99 11.82 -7.60
N LYS A 97 3.35 10.62 -8.02
CA LYS A 97 3.86 10.30 -9.38
C LYS A 97 2.81 9.76 -10.29
N ASP A 98 1.97 8.86 -9.77
CA ASP A 98 0.95 8.18 -10.56
C ASP A 98 -0.34 8.02 -9.76
N PHE A 99 -1.42 7.81 -10.49
CA PHE A 99 -2.74 7.67 -9.92
C PHE A 99 -3.55 6.67 -10.74
N ALA A 100 -4.26 5.78 -10.09
CA ALA A 100 -5.15 4.84 -10.75
C ALA A 100 -6.52 4.81 -10.06
N ALA A 101 -7.54 4.43 -10.79
CA ALA A 101 -8.89 4.27 -10.26
C ALA A 101 -9.53 2.98 -10.78
N ILE A 102 -10.01 2.17 -9.87
CA ILE A 102 -10.72 0.92 -10.18
C ILE A 102 -12.15 1.04 -9.67
N LEU A 103 -13.12 0.85 -10.58
CA LEU A 103 -14.54 0.78 -10.22
C LEU A 103 -14.95 -0.67 -10.02
N HIS A 104 -15.70 -0.95 -8.98
CA HIS A 104 -16.32 -2.26 -8.83
C HIS A 104 -17.44 -2.44 -9.87
N PRO A 105 -17.55 -3.60 -10.55
CA PRO A 105 -18.53 -3.80 -11.64
C PRO A 105 -19.98 -3.82 -11.18
N GLU A 106 -20.27 -4.23 -9.95
CA GLU A 106 -21.60 -4.47 -9.41
C GLU A 106 -21.96 -3.57 -8.23
N GLN A 107 -20.96 -3.22 -7.42
CA GLN A 107 -21.11 -2.38 -6.24
C GLN A 107 -20.81 -0.92 -6.57
N ARG A 108 -21.31 -0.01 -5.77
CA ARG A 108 -21.04 1.43 -5.89
C ARG A 108 -19.76 1.82 -5.15
N LEU A 109 -18.67 1.14 -5.52
CA LEU A 109 -17.36 1.30 -4.91
C LEU A 109 -16.33 1.74 -5.96
N ILE A 110 -15.45 2.63 -5.56
CA ILE A 110 -14.28 3.04 -6.32
C ILE A 110 -13.07 2.93 -5.40
N ALA A 111 -12.00 2.29 -5.87
CA ALA A 111 -10.69 2.34 -5.26
C ALA A 111 -9.83 3.36 -6.01
N PHE A 112 -9.17 4.24 -5.28
CA PHE A 112 -8.19 5.18 -5.79
C PHE A 112 -6.82 4.81 -5.26
N HIS A 113 -5.89 4.52 -6.16
CA HIS A 113 -4.52 4.15 -5.83
C HIS A 113 -3.58 5.31 -6.09
N LEU A 114 -2.75 5.60 -5.12
CA LEU A 114 -1.80 6.70 -5.12
C LEU A 114 -0.39 6.12 -5.09
N PHE A 115 0.43 6.49 -6.05
CA PHE A 115 1.82 6.07 -6.14
C PHE A 115 2.71 7.29 -5.95
N TRP A 116 3.41 7.32 -4.82
CA TRP A 116 4.38 8.37 -4.48
C TRP A 116 5.76 7.99 -4.99
N GLU A 117 6.67 8.95 -5.08
CA GLU A 117 8.02 8.69 -5.57
C GLU A 117 8.79 7.72 -4.68
N ASP A 118 8.64 7.87 -3.37
CA ASP A 118 9.29 7.10 -2.32
C ASP A 118 8.72 7.53 -0.97
N ASP A 119 9.20 7.00 0.14
CA ASP A 119 8.93 7.47 1.49
C ASP A 119 10.21 7.68 2.29
N ILE A 120 10.11 8.11 3.55
CA ILE A 120 11.28 8.37 4.40
C ILE A 120 11.90 7.11 5.00
N ASP A 121 11.33 5.94 4.77
CA ASP A 121 11.91 4.66 5.16
C ASP A 121 12.95 4.15 4.11
N PHE A 122 13.15 4.89 3.00
CA PHE A 122 14.06 4.56 1.91
C PHE A 122 15.47 4.06 2.29
N PRO A 123 16.07 4.40 3.45
CA PRO A 123 17.33 3.82 3.82
C PRO A 123 17.21 2.40 4.40
N GLU A 124 16.02 1.99 4.81
CA GLU A 124 15.76 0.76 5.55
C GLU A 124 15.00 -0.27 4.72
N ASP A 125 14.27 0.16 3.73
CA ASP A 125 13.59 -0.71 2.78
C ASP A 125 14.16 -0.58 1.36
N ASN A 126 13.74 -1.45 0.46
CA ASN A 126 14.12 -1.45 -0.94
C ASN A 126 12.89 -1.30 -1.84
N ASP A 127 11.81 -0.80 -1.29
CA ASP A 127 10.58 -0.58 -2.04
C ASP A 127 10.80 0.62 -2.98
N PRO A 128 10.59 0.49 -4.30
CA PRO A 128 10.96 1.52 -5.27
C PRO A 128 10.00 2.70 -5.32
N CYS A 129 8.88 2.63 -4.64
CA CYS A 129 7.95 3.72 -4.40
C CYS A 129 7.03 3.39 -3.23
N ASP A 130 6.31 4.40 -2.74
CA ASP A 130 5.27 4.18 -1.75
C ASP A 130 3.89 4.14 -2.43
N HIS A 131 3.08 3.15 -2.06
CA HIS A 131 1.75 2.92 -2.62
C HIS A 131 0.67 2.96 -1.54
N GLU A 132 -0.27 3.86 -1.71
CA GLU A 132 -1.42 4.02 -0.84
C GLU A 132 -2.73 3.81 -1.60
N VAL A 133 -3.79 3.44 -0.87
CA VAL A 133 -5.11 3.24 -1.45
C VAL A 133 -6.20 3.82 -0.57
N MET A 134 -7.26 4.30 -1.20
CA MET A 134 -8.48 4.70 -0.53
C MET A 134 -9.69 4.21 -1.32
N TRP A 135 -10.81 4.00 -0.62
CA TRP A 135 -12.04 3.55 -1.24
C TRP A 135 -13.18 4.49 -0.90
N VAL A 136 -14.06 4.67 -1.85
CA VAL A 136 -15.30 5.42 -1.65
C VAL A 136 -16.50 4.56 -2.03
N GLN A 137 -17.53 4.61 -1.21
CA GLN A 137 -18.86 4.12 -1.53
C GLN A 137 -19.76 5.31 -1.81
N TYR A 138 -20.54 5.22 -2.88
CA TYR A 138 -21.44 6.28 -3.30
C TYR A 138 -22.86 5.77 -3.58
N SER A 139 -23.84 6.63 -3.37
CA SER A 139 -25.23 6.35 -3.74
C SER A 139 -25.47 6.62 -5.22
N ALA A 140 -26.15 5.68 -5.91
CA ALA A 140 -26.58 5.87 -7.29
C ALA A 140 -27.70 6.92 -7.42
N ASP A 141 -28.62 6.94 -6.45
CA ASP A 141 -29.82 7.77 -6.52
C ASP A 141 -29.59 9.21 -6.12
N THR A 142 -28.70 9.44 -5.14
CA THR A 142 -28.42 10.77 -4.60
C THR A 142 -27.09 11.35 -5.05
N GLU A 143 -26.27 10.57 -5.76
CA GLU A 143 -24.93 10.94 -6.19
C GLU A 143 -24.05 11.47 -5.04
N ARG A 144 -24.25 10.92 -3.84
CA ARG A 144 -23.56 11.32 -2.62
C ARG A 144 -22.51 10.30 -2.22
N LEU A 145 -21.44 10.79 -1.61
CA LEU A 145 -20.50 9.95 -0.89
C LEU A 145 -21.21 9.40 0.36
N GLU A 146 -21.23 8.08 0.52
CA GLU A 146 -21.86 7.40 1.66
C GLU A 146 -20.84 6.92 2.68
N ARG A 147 -19.71 6.36 2.20
CA ARG A 147 -18.61 5.89 3.06
C ARG A 147 -17.27 6.21 2.40
N LEU A 148 -16.27 6.37 3.23
CA LEU A 148 -14.88 6.59 2.85
C LEU A 148 -14.01 5.70 3.71
N TRP A 149 -13.07 4.99 3.10
CA TRP A 149 -12.01 4.27 3.79
C TRP A 149 -10.67 4.71 3.24
N THR A 150 -9.66 4.71 4.11
CA THR A 150 -8.27 5.00 3.72
C THR A 150 -7.35 3.94 4.30
N TYR A 151 -6.28 3.63 3.59
CA TYR A 151 -5.23 2.76 4.07
C TYR A 151 -4.19 3.56 4.85
N PHE A 152 -3.84 3.08 6.03
CA PHE A 152 -2.88 3.73 6.90
C PHE A 152 -2.01 2.67 7.60
N HIS A 153 -0.78 2.48 7.12
CA HIS A 153 0.20 1.54 7.71
C HIS A 153 -0.37 0.15 8.04
N GLY A 154 -0.99 -0.49 7.06
CA GLY A 154 -1.59 -1.82 7.24
C GLY A 154 -2.97 -1.83 7.92
N ARG A 155 -3.57 -0.68 8.15
CA ARG A 155 -4.91 -0.53 8.74
C ARG A 155 -5.86 0.13 7.77
N ILE A 156 -7.12 -0.26 7.82
CA ILE A 156 -8.20 0.44 7.12
C ILE A 156 -8.87 1.36 8.13
N LEU A 157 -8.87 2.66 7.83
CA LEU A 157 -9.54 3.69 8.61
C LEU A 157 -10.85 4.04 7.91
N GLU A 158 -11.97 3.97 8.63
CA GLU A 158 -13.25 4.44 8.11
C GLU A 158 -13.45 5.91 8.47
N GLY A 159 -13.75 6.74 7.48
CA GLY A 159 -14.07 8.16 7.66
C GLY A 159 -15.44 8.32 8.28
N GLY A 160 -15.50 9.00 9.43
CA GLY A 160 -16.75 9.30 10.14
C GLY A 160 -17.51 10.49 9.52
N GLU A 161 -18.47 11.01 10.30
CA GLU A 161 -19.34 12.13 9.89
C GLU A 161 -18.55 13.37 9.42
N LYS A 162 -17.41 13.67 10.05
CA LYS A 162 -16.57 14.82 9.65
C LYS A 162 -16.05 14.66 8.21
N ALA A 163 -15.65 13.44 7.80
CA ALA A 163 -15.21 13.19 6.44
C ALA A 163 -16.32 13.33 5.40
N LEU A 164 -17.53 12.90 5.76
CA LEU A 164 -18.71 13.04 4.89
C LEU A 164 -19.18 14.50 4.80
N LEU A 165 -19.09 15.26 5.87
CA LEU A 165 -19.37 16.71 5.87
C LEU A 165 -18.36 17.47 5.01
N ASP A 166 -17.07 17.16 5.17
CA ASP A 166 -16.00 17.73 4.33
C ASP A 166 -16.26 17.45 2.85
N ALA A 167 -16.59 16.21 2.50
CA ALA A 167 -16.90 15.85 1.11
C ALA A 167 -18.07 16.67 0.54
N ARG A 168 -19.14 16.89 1.33
CA ARG A 168 -20.27 17.72 0.91
C ARG A 168 -19.88 19.17 0.64
N GLN A 169 -18.98 19.73 1.46
CA GLN A 169 -18.46 21.09 1.27
C GLN A 169 -17.57 21.21 0.03
N HIS A 170 -17.02 20.10 -0.45
CA HIS A 170 -16.12 20.04 -1.59
C HIS A 170 -16.71 19.29 -2.81
N ALA A 171 -18.00 19.46 -3.06
CA ALA A 171 -18.72 18.85 -4.19
C ALA A 171 -18.60 17.32 -4.23
N MET A 172 -18.78 16.66 -3.08
CA MET A 172 -18.68 15.21 -2.84
C MET A 172 -17.27 14.62 -2.97
N ARG A 173 -16.24 15.45 -2.97
CA ARG A 173 -14.84 15.04 -3.00
C ARG A 173 -14.27 15.04 -1.59
N ALA A 174 -13.98 13.86 -1.07
CA ALA A 174 -13.38 13.75 0.27
C ALA A 174 -11.98 14.36 0.30
N SER A 175 -11.68 15.12 1.35
CA SER A 175 -10.31 15.50 1.68
C SER A 175 -9.62 14.36 2.40
N VAL A 176 -8.45 13.98 1.91
CA VAL A 176 -7.60 12.95 2.49
C VAL A 176 -6.27 13.60 2.84
N HIS A 177 -5.96 13.60 4.12
CA HIS A 177 -4.68 14.07 4.64
C HIS A 177 -3.65 12.95 4.53
N VAL A 178 -2.45 13.25 4.06
CA VAL A 178 -1.38 12.27 3.99
C VAL A 178 -0.33 12.54 5.05
N GLN A 179 0.12 11.50 5.72
CA GLN A 179 1.16 11.63 6.72
C GLN A 179 2.47 12.08 6.06
N TRP A 180 3.11 13.08 6.64
CA TRP A 180 4.34 13.63 6.10
C TRP A 180 5.41 12.56 5.87
N GLY A 181 5.93 12.52 4.67
CA GLY A 181 7.02 11.65 4.25
C GLY A 181 6.76 10.15 4.26
N LYS A 182 5.58 9.71 4.75
CA LYS A 182 5.18 8.28 4.83
C LYS A 182 3.85 7.99 4.15
N HIS A 183 3.17 9.00 3.70
CA HIS A 183 1.94 9.04 2.91
C HIS A 183 0.74 8.22 3.42
N GLY A 184 0.83 7.61 4.59
CA GLY A 184 -0.31 6.95 5.22
C GLY A 184 -1.55 7.85 5.14
N SER A 185 -2.61 7.35 4.51
CA SER A 185 -3.77 8.17 4.16
C SER A 185 -4.78 8.27 5.30
N MET A 186 -5.23 9.47 5.64
CA MET A 186 -6.10 9.78 6.77
C MET A 186 -7.35 10.54 6.32
N PRO A 187 -8.57 10.13 6.70
CA PRO A 187 -9.79 10.86 6.36
C PRO A 187 -9.90 12.16 7.16
N ALA A 188 -10.66 13.15 6.68
CA ALA A 188 -10.94 14.36 7.46
C ALA A 188 -11.54 14.01 8.83
N GLY A 189 -11.02 14.63 9.88
CA GLY A 189 -11.38 14.32 11.29
C GLY A 189 -10.57 13.17 11.89
N TRP A 190 -9.49 12.78 11.25
CA TRP A 190 -8.60 11.69 11.65
C TRP A 190 -8.05 11.79 13.07
N GLU A 191 -7.92 12.99 13.62
CA GLU A 191 -7.25 13.25 14.90
C GLU A 191 -7.86 12.45 16.05
N SER A 192 -9.16 12.20 15.98
CA SER A 192 -9.92 11.49 17.01
C SER A 192 -10.19 10.02 16.71
N LEU A 193 -9.77 9.52 15.53
CA LEU A 193 -9.98 8.11 15.18
C LEU A 193 -9.16 7.20 16.09
N PRO A 194 -9.79 6.19 16.72
CA PRO A 194 -9.07 5.22 17.53
C PRO A 194 -8.30 4.24 16.63
N ILE A 195 -7.07 3.91 17.01
CA ILE A 195 -6.29 2.85 16.40
C ILE A 195 -5.67 1.96 17.47
N LEU A 196 -5.44 0.69 17.11
CA LEU A 196 -4.61 -0.21 17.89
C LEU A 196 -3.18 -0.12 17.37
N ALA A 197 -2.25 0.19 18.28
CA ALA A 197 -0.83 0.13 17.96
C ALA A 197 -0.38 -1.33 17.83
N SER A 198 0.39 -1.67 16.81
CA SER A 198 1.06 -2.97 16.72
C SER A 198 2.27 -3.02 17.66
N ILE A 199 2.77 -4.21 17.96
CA ILE A 199 4.01 -4.37 18.75
C ILE A 199 5.15 -3.59 18.12
N GLY A 200 5.31 -3.67 16.80
CA GLY A 200 6.36 -2.92 16.09
C GLY A 200 6.17 -1.40 16.16
N ASP A 201 4.94 -0.90 16.20
CA ASP A 201 4.67 0.54 16.41
C ASP A 201 5.10 0.97 17.82
N ILE A 202 4.83 0.12 18.80
CA ILE A 202 5.16 0.39 20.20
C ILE A 202 6.67 0.45 20.38
N GLU A 203 7.38 -0.54 19.87
CA GLU A 203 8.84 -0.62 19.98
C GLU A 203 9.53 0.53 19.24
N ARG A 204 9.05 0.86 18.04
CA ARG A 204 9.65 1.90 17.20
C ARG A 204 9.23 3.32 17.55
N GLN A 205 8.07 3.52 18.16
CA GLN A 205 7.49 4.84 18.37
C GLN A 205 7.28 5.20 19.84
N TYR A 206 7.81 4.41 20.75
CA TYR A 206 7.67 4.63 22.22
C TYR A 206 6.20 4.75 22.68
N LEU A 207 5.32 3.94 22.08
CA LEU A 207 3.92 3.85 22.47
C LEU A 207 3.72 2.75 23.52
N THR A 208 2.63 2.82 24.27
CA THR A 208 2.25 1.79 25.25
C THR A 208 1.00 1.03 24.82
N LEU A 209 0.92 -0.28 25.18
CA LEU A 209 -0.14 -1.20 24.76
C LEU A 209 -1.48 -1.05 25.48
N ASP A 210 -1.52 -0.29 26.57
CA ASP A 210 -2.58 -0.44 27.58
C ASP A 210 -3.96 0.04 27.13
N LYS A 211 -4.04 0.83 26.06
CA LYS A 211 -5.31 1.39 25.57
C LYS A 211 -5.25 1.70 24.08
N PRO A 212 -6.41 1.68 23.39
CA PRO A 212 -6.51 2.30 22.10
C PRO A 212 -5.99 3.74 22.15
N ILE A 213 -5.16 4.12 21.19
CA ILE A 213 -4.67 5.50 21.03
C ILE A 213 -5.44 6.17 19.90
N THR A 214 -5.45 7.48 19.90
CA THR A 214 -5.95 8.22 18.74
C THR A 214 -4.91 8.27 17.64
N LEU A 215 -5.36 8.42 16.40
CA LEU A 215 -4.46 8.60 15.27
C LEU A 215 -3.59 9.86 15.42
N LYS A 216 -4.09 10.88 16.12
CA LYS A 216 -3.28 12.05 16.53
C LYS A 216 -2.09 11.64 17.39
N GLN A 217 -2.33 10.86 18.45
CA GLN A 217 -1.25 10.38 19.34
C GLN A 217 -0.23 9.51 18.57
N TYR A 218 -0.69 8.72 17.61
CA TYR A 218 0.19 7.96 16.72
C TYR A 218 1.08 8.90 15.89
N ASN A 219 0.50 9.91 15.25
CA ASN A 219 1.25 10.89 14.47
C ASN A 219 2.21 11.73 15.32
N GLU A 220 1.83 12.09 16.54
CA GLU A 220 2.73 12.76 17.50
C GLU A 220 3.93 11.87 17.86
N ALA A 221 3.72 10.56 18.01
CA ALA A 221 4.81 9.62 18.24
C ALA A 221 5.72 9.49 17.01
N THR A 222 5.15 9.41 15.80
CA THR A 222 5.90 9.42 14.55
C THR A 222 6.73 10.70 14.42
N HIS A 223 6.13 11.87 14.68
CA HIS A 223 6.84 13.15 14.67
C HIS A 223 8.03 13.18 15.64
N ARG A 224 7.85 12.71 16.88
CA ARG A 224 8.95 12.60 17.86
C ARG A 224 10.06 11.69 17.38
N LYS A 225 9.70 10.53 16.79
CA LYS A 225 10.66 9.60 16.20
C LYS A 225 11.48 10.28 15.12
N LEU A 226 10.83 10.91 14.14
CA LEU A 226 11.49 11.58 13.03
C LEU A 226 12.39 12.72 13.48
N SER A 227 11.97 13.52 14.45
CA SER A 227 12.77 14.61 15.02
C SER A 227 14.04 14.11 15.72
N THR A 228 13.99 12.90 16.30
CA THR A 228 15.14 12.29 17.01
C THR A 228 16.06 11.50 16.08
N GLU A 229 15.48 10.75 15.15
CA GLU A 229 16.22 9.80 14.29
C GLU A 229 16.65 10.40 12.96
N GLY A 230 16.11 11.52 12.54
CA GLY A 230 16.41 12.18 11.27
C GLY A 230 17.92 12.42 11.04
N ARG A 231 18.71 12.43 12.11
CA ARG A 231 20.18 12.52 12.01
C ARG A 231 20.80 11.29 11.34
N ARG A 232 20.20 10.10 11.47
CA ARG A 232 20.71 8.87 10.83
C ARG A 232 20.64 8.94 9.31
N LEU A 233 19.70 9.72 8.79
CA LEU A 233 19.46 9.85 7.37
C LEU A 233 20.39 10.84 6.67
N LEU A 234 21.13 11.67 7.44
CA LEU A 234 21.96 12.76 6.91
C LEU A 234 23.04 12.30 5.92
N ASP A 235 23.59 11.12 6.13
CA ASP A 235 24.66 10.58 5.30
C ASP A 235 24.16 9.85 4.06
N HIS A 236 22.87 9.59 3.96
CA HIS A 236 22.31 8.92 2.79
C HIS A 236 22.26 9.86 1.58
N PRO A 237 22.68 9.43 0.37
CA PRO A 237 22.68 10.27 -0.82
C PRO A 237 21.31 10.86 -1.16
N MET A 238 20.24 10.10 -0.95
CA MET A 238 18.86 10.54 -1.14
C MET A 238 18.51 11.69 -0.19
N ALA A 239 18.84 11.58 1.09
CA ALA A 239 18.60 12.60 2.09
C ALA A 239 19.26 13.93 1.69
N ARG A 240 20.52 13.87 1.22
CA ARG A 240 21.21 15.06 0.71
C ARG A 240 20.54 15.66 -0.52
N ARG A 241 20.11 14.83 -1.47
CA ARG A 241 19.39 15.26 -2.67
C ARG A 241 18.08 15.98 -2.33
N LEU A 242 17.38 15.50 -1.32
CA LEU A 242 16.11 16.05 -0.87
C LEU A 242 16.24 17.27 0.04
N GLY A 243 17.47 17.56 0.51
CA GLY A 243 17.73 18.63 1.47
C GLY A 243 17.27 18.30 2.89
N TRP A 244 17.29 17.03 3.26
CA TRP A 244 17.04 16.59 4.62
C TRP A 244 18.24 16.94 5.53
N PRO A 245 18.08 17.42 6.76
CA PRO A 245 16.84 17.79 7.46
C PRO A 245 16.43 19.25 7.26
N GLN A 246 17.07 20.01 6.37
CA GLN A 246 16.85 21.45 6.22
C GLN A 246 15.43 21.80 5.79
N ARG A 247 14.75 20.87 5.08
CA ARG A 247 13.36 21.05 4.67
C ARG A 247 12.35 20.64 5.75
N PHE A 248 12.78 19.86 6.73
CA PHE A 248 11.95 19.48 7.87
C PHE A 248 12.45 20.26 9.09
N ASN A 249 11.73 21.29 9.48
CA ASN A 249 12.14 22.15 10.61
C ASN A 249 11.79 21.56 11.99
N GLY A 250 11.14 20.38 12.02
CA GLY A 250 10.95 19.58 13.23
C GLY A 250 9.79 20.02 14.12
N THR A 251 8.96 20.98 13.70
CA THR A 251 7.80 21.38 14.50
C THR A 251 6.58 20.49 14.21
N TRP A 252 5.71 20.35 15.20
CA TRP A 252 4.44 19.64 15.03
C TRP A 252 3.52 20.36 14.04
N GLU A 253 3.51 21.68 14.07
CA GLU A 253 2.72 22.53 13.20
C GLU A 253 3.05 22.30 11.73
N ASP A 254 4.33 22.17 11.39
CA ASP A 254 4.74 21.86 10.03
C ASP A 254 4.44 20.42 9.63
N PHE A 255 4.54 19.49 10.58
CA PHE A 255 4.20 18.08 10.36
C PHE A 255 2.72 17.90 9.99
N VAL A 256 1.84 18.78 10.46
CA VAL A 256 0.39 18.77 10.20
C VAL A 256 -0.09 19.96 9.36
N ASP A 257 0.81 20.67 8.69
CA ASP A 257 0.45 21.73 7.76
C ASP A 257 -0.04 21.15 6.42
N PHE A 258 -1.28 20.72 6.35
CA PHE A 258 -1.92 20.17 5.16
C PHE A 258 -2.36 21.23 4.16
N SER A 259 -1.55 22.27 3.97
CA SER A 259 -1.90 23.43 3.11
C SER A 259 -1.74 23.17 1.61
N ARG A 260 -0.97 22.14 1.23
CA ARG A 260 -0.78 21.77 -0.17
C ARG A 260 -1.89 20.83 -0.63
N VAL A 261 -2.72 21.29 -1.56
CA VAL A 261 -3.74 20.44 -2.19
C VAL A 261 -3.22 19.87 -3.50
N VAL A 262 -3.25 18.54 -3.64
CA VAL A 262 -3.00 17.83 -4.90
C VAL A 262 -4.35 17.49 -5.52
N GLU A 263 -4.64 18.09 -6.67
CA GLU A 263 -5.89 17.92 -7.39
C GLU A 263 -5.87 16.62 -8.23
N THR A 264 -6.41 15.53 -7.67
CA THR A 264 -6.38 14.23 -8.32
C THR A 264 -7.15 14.15 -9.63
N ARG A 265 -8.10 15.04 -9.88
CA ARG A 265 -8.78 15.16 -11.18
C ARG A 265 -7.81 15.45 -12.32
N GLU A 266 -6.81 16.27 -12.08
CA GLU A 266 -5.75 16.56 -13.06
C GLU A 266 -4.89 15.32 -13.35
N PHE A 267 -4.72 14.48 -12.34
CA PHE A 267 -4.05 13.20 -12.52
C PHE A 267 -4.87 12.20 -13.33
N LEU A 268 -6.21 12.21 -13.20
CA LEU A 268 -7.08 11.30 -13.96
C LEU A 268 -6.94 11.48 -15.47
N ASP A 269 -6.65 12.69 -15.95
CA ASP A 269 -6.48 12.96 -17.38
C ASP A 269 -5.21 12.32 -17.97
N ARG A 270 -4.26 11.99 -17.12
CA ARG A 270 -2.99 11.36 -17.46
C ARG A 270 -2.73 10.06 -16.70
N ALA A 271 -3.73 9.56 -16.00
CA ALA A 271 -3.63 8.32 -15.26
C ALA A 271 -3.30 7.16 -16.19
N LYS A 272 -2.38 6.30 -15.77
CA LYS A 272 -2.05 5.09 -16.53
C LYS A 272 -3.19 4.09 -16.53
N MET A 273 -4.05 4.15 -15.53
CA MET A 273 -5.11 3.17 -15.38
C MET A 273 -6.39 3.76 -14.80
N VAL A 274 -7.50 3.61 -15.54
CA VAL A 274 -8.87 3.70 -15.03
C VAL A 274 -9.62 2.50 -15.60
N GLN A 275 -10.06 1.58 -14.75
CA GLN A 275 -10.70 0.34 -15.20
C GLN A 275 -11.90 -0.03 -14.32
N VAL A 276 -12.70 -0.97 -14.82
CA VAL A 276 -13.78 -1.62 -14.07
C VAL A 276 -13.36 -3.05 -13.81
N SER A 277 -13.17 -3.41 -12.54
CA SER A 277 -12.73 -4.74 -12.15
C SER A 277 -13.30 -5.14 -10.79
N ARG A 278 -13.61 -6.41 -10.63
CA ARG A 278 -13.90 -7.02 -9.33
C ARG A 278 -12.61 -7.16 -8.50
N TRP A 279 -11.49 -7.30 -9.18
CA TRP A 279 -10.15 -7.54 -8.63
C TRP A 279 -9.35 -6.24 -8.62
N ASN A 280 -9.71 -5.34 -7.72
CA ASN A 280 -9.09 -4.02 -7.58
C ASN A 280 -7.57 -4.13 -7.37
N SER A 281 -7.12 -4.84 -6.33
CA SER A 281 -5.72 -4.97 -5.97
C SER A 281 -4.96 -5.77 -7.03
N ALA A 282 -5.49 -6.91 -7.50
CA ALA A 282 -4.85 -7.72 -8.54
C ALA A 282 -4.67 -6.95 -9.85
N THR A 283 -5.66 -6.10 -10.23
CA THR A 283 -5.57 -5.24 -11.41
C THR A 283 -4.42 -4.25 -11.29
N ILE A 284 -4.25 -3.67 -10.11
CA ILE A 284 -3.15 -2.76 -9.83
C ILE A 284 -1.82 -3.52 -9.77
N ASP A 285 -1.76 -4.63 -9.05
CA ASP A 285 -0.54 -5.39 -8.82
C ASP A 285 0.02 -5.94 -10.14
N GLN A 286 -0.83 -6.36 -11.08
CA GLN A 286 -0.38 -6.82 -12.38
C GLN A 286 0.39 -5.73 -13.16
N HIS A 287 0.05 -4.45 -13.00
CA HIS A 287 0.66 -3.35 -13.74
C HIS A 287 1.76 -2.62 -12.95
N PHE A 288 1.64 -2.61 -11.62
CA PHE A 288 2.49 -1.82 -10.74
C PHE A 288 3.23 -2.65 -9.69
N LEU A 289 3.29 -3.99 -9.87
CA LEU A 289 3.92 -4.89 -8.91
C LEU A 289 5.35 -4.48 -8.53
N PRO A 290 6.20 -3.97 -9.44
CA PRO A 290 7.52 -3.46 -9.08
C PRO A 290 7.49 -2.27 -8.10
N TYR A 291 6.34 -1.62 -7.94
CA TYR A 291 6.12 -0.47 -7.07
C TYR A 291 5.22 -0.78 -5.89
N ASN A 292 4.67 -1.99 -5.80
CA ASN A 292 3.75 -2.41 -4.76
C ASN A 292 4.24 -3.73 -4.15
N PHE A 293 5.22 -3.64 -3.25
CA PHE A 293 5.82 -4.81 -2.62
C PHE A 293 4.95 -5.50 -1.57
N ARG A 294 3.82 -4.88 -1.20
CA ARG A 294 2.87 -5.44 -0.23
C ARG A 294 1.46 -5.39 -0.80
N PRO A 295 0.77 -6.53 -0.89
CA PRO A 295 -0.60 -6.54 -1.41
C PRO A 295 -1.51 -5.70 -0.52
N LYS A 296 -2.38 -4.94 -1.15
CA LYS A 296 -3.43 -4.20 -0.46
C LYS A 296 -4.73 -5.02 -0.43
N THR A 297 -5.67 -4.61 0.40
CA THR A 297 -7.01 -5.22 0.44
C THR A 297 -7.74 -4.98 -0.87
N GLU A 298 -8.50 -5.98 -1.33
CA GLU A 298 -9.32 -5.81 -2.54
C GLU A 298 -10.38 -4.73 -2.34
N TRP A 299 -11.30 -4.95 -1.42
CA TRP A 299 -12.36 -4.00 -1.08
C TRP A 299 -12.58 -3.97 0.42
N PRO A 300 -12.93 -2.83 1.00
CA PRO A 300 -13.27 -2.74 2.41
C PRO A 300 -14.60 -3.45 2.68
N GLU A 301 -14.71 -4.08 3.86
CA GLU A 301 -15.93 -4.74 4.34
C GLU A 301 -16.96 -3.75 4.92
#